data_01fa3eb11ce056fbce5368070c7bc7d6
#
_entry.id   01fa3eb11ce056fbce5368070c7bc7d6
#
_cell.length_a   1.000
_cell.length_b   1.000
_cell.length_c   1.000
_cell.angle_alpha   90.00
_cell.angle_beta   90.00
_cell.angle_gamma   90.00
#
_symmetry.space_group_name_H-M   'P 1'
#
loop_
_entity.id
_entity.type
_entity.pdbx_description
1 polymer ?
#
loop_
_entity_poly.entity_id
_entity_poly.type
_entity_poly.pdbx_seq_one_letter_code
_entity_poly.pdbx_strand_id
1 'polypeptide(L)'
;LIKTKPGNTIVSSCFILVRPSATGENEVLAMSDCAINIHPTEDELVEIAGESAACAKIFGVDPKVAFLSYSTLGSGKGEDVDKMRNAAHKAHEKYPELPIEGELQFDAAVSPRVARTKCPDSVVAGHANTFIFPDINAGNIGYKIAQRLGNFEAYGPILLGLHAPINDLSRGCNASEVYSMAIITAALA
;
A
#
# COMPACT_ATOMS: atom_id res chain seq x y z
N LEU A 1 -1.07 -24.90 9.16
CA LEU A 1 -1.76 -24.61 10.42
C LEU A 1 -2.58 -23.32 10.30
N ILE A 2 -1.97 -22.19 9.94
CA ILE A 2 -2.67 -20.96 9.66
C ILE A 2 -2.95 -20.90 8.17
N LYS A 3 -4.22 -20.68 7.84
CA LYS A 3 -4.70 -20.57 6.45
C LYS A 3 -4.94 -19.09 6.12
N THR A 4 -5.16 -18.79 4.84
CA THR A 4 -5.76 -17.52 4.46
C THR A 4 -7.15 -17.40 5.06
N LYS A 5 -7.59 -16.18 5.32
CA LYS A 5 -8.97 -15.92 5.73
C LYS A 5 -9.95 -16.24 4.59
N PRO A 6 -11.23 -16.55 4.90
CA PRO A 6 -12.22 -16.82 3.87
C PRO A 6 -12.31 -15.67 2.87
N GLY A 7 -12.26 -16.00 1.59
CA GLY A 7 -12.29 -15.02 0.47
C GLY A 7 -10.93 -14.54 0.00
N ASN A 8 -9.82 -14.87 0.71
CA ASN A 8 -8.46 -14.55 0.27
C ASN A 8 -7.77 -15.78 -0.31
N THR A 9 -7.04 -15.58 -1.39
CA THR A 9 -6.25 -16.63 -2.06
C THR A 9 -4.78 -16.53 -1.73
N ILE A 10 -4.30 -15.34 -1.34
CA ILE A 10 -2.89 -15.05 -1.07
C ILE A 10 -2.67 -14.47 0.33
N VAL A 11 -1.41 -14.51 0.75
CA VAL A 11 -0.86 -13.70 1.83
C VAL A 11 -0.10 -12.55 1.21
N SER A 12 -0.28 -11.35 1.72
CA SER A 12 0.45 -10.16 1.27
C SER A 12 1.12 -9.44 2.43
N SER A 13 1.81 -8.37 2.15
CA SER A 13 2.46 -7.56 3.18
C SER A 13 2.16 -6.07 3.03
N CYS A 14 2.07 -5.39 4.16
CA CYS A 14 2.00 -3.94 4.22
C CYS A 14 3.09 -3.38 5.14
N PHE A 15 3.68 -2.27 4.73
CA PHE A 15 4.46 -1.41 5.61
C PHE A 15 3.67 -0.15 5.92
N ILE A 16 3.53 0.16 7.20
CA ILE A 16 3.01 1.45 7.65
C ILE A 16 4.20 2.38 7.90
N LEU A 17 4.23 3.48 7.17
CA LEU A 17 5.26 4.50 7.27
C LEU A 17 4.70 5.70 8.02
N VAL A 18 5.42 6.16 9.02
CA VAL A 18 5.01 7.27 9.88
C VAL A 18 6.11 8.31 9.97
N ARG A 19 5.76 9.57 9.81
CA ARG A 19 6.65 10.68 10.15
C ARG A 19 5.86 11.88 10.71
N PRO A 20 6.48 12.72 11.56
CA PRO A 20 5.88 13.99 11.95
C PRO A 20 5.70 14.90 10.74
N SER A 21 4.49 15.46 10.56
CA SER A 21 4.27 16.49 9.55
C SER A 21 4.58 17.88 10.08
N ALA A 22 4.71 18.85 9.17
CA ALA A 22 4.92 20.25 9.54
C ALA A 22 3.75 20.86 10.36
N THR A 23 2.58 20.25 10.33
CA THR A 23 1.39 20.69 11.09
C THR A 23 1.32 20.11 12.50
N GLY A 24 2.28 19.21 12.86
CA GLY A 24 2.31 18.55 14.18
C GLY A 24 1.50 17.27 14.27
N GLU A 25 0.72 16.93 13.24
CA GLU A 25 0.09 15.63 13.10
C GLU A 25 1.05 14.64 12.43
N ASN A 26 0.87 13.34 12.66
CA ASN A 26 1.66 12.33 11.97
C ASN A 26 1.13 12.12 10.55
N GLU A 27 2.02 12.14 9.57
CA GLU A 27 1.74 11.61 8.25
C GLU A 27 1.87 10.08 8.30
N VAL A 28 0.82 9.36 7.94
CA VAL A 28 0.77 7.90 7.95
C VAL A 28 0.46 7.40 6.55
N LEU A 29 1.33 6.54 6.02
CA LEU A 29 1.20 5.96 4.69
C LEU A 29 1.21 4.43 4.78
N ALA A 30 0.43 3.76 3.93
CA ALA A 30 0.46 2.31 3.75
C ALA A 30 1.08 1.96 2.39
N MET A 31 2.05 1.06 2.37
CA MET A 31 2.76 0.61 1.16
C MET A 31 2.72 -0.91 1.02
N SER A 32 2.21 -1.42 -0.10
CA SER A 32 1.95 -2.84 -0.36
C SER A 32 2.06 -3.22 -1.85
N ASP A 33 2.45 -4.41 -2.23
CA ASP A 33 3.17 -5.40 -1.45
C ASP A 33 4.66 -5.11 -1.52
N CYS A 34 5.35 -5.21 -0.41
CA CYS A 34 6.77 -4.85 -0.34
C CYS A 34 7.69 -6.01 0.06
N ALA A 35 7.12 -7.21 0.39
CA ALA A 35 7.93 -8.26 0.98
C ALA A 35 7.52 -9.70 0.62
N ILE A 36 6.36 -9.97 0.06
CA ILE A 36 5.82 -11.33 -0.13
C ILE A 36 5.64 -11.70 -1.60
N ASN A 37 4.81 -10.95 -2.34
CA ASN A 37 4.43 -11.32 -3.70
C ASN A 37 5.40 -10.71 -4.73
N ILE A 38 6.16 -11.57 -5.42
CA ILE A 38 7.23 -11.12 -6.35
C ILE A 38 6.64 -10.44 -7.58
N HIS A 39 5.71 -11.10 -8.25
CA HIS A 39 5.03 -10.62 -9.44
C HIS A 39 3.52 -10.89 -9.32
N PRO A 40 2.78 -10.09 -8.53
CA PRO A 40 1.36 -10.32 -8.36
C PRO A 40 0.60 -10.14 -9.67
N THR A 41 -0.39 -11.00 -9.88
CA THR A 41 -1.37 -10.89 -10.97
C THR A 41 -2.35 -9.74 -10.69
N GLU A 42 -3.17 -9.39 -11.68
CA GLU A 42 -4.22 -8.37 -11.52
C GLU A 42 -5.15 -8.70 -10.35
N ASP A 43 -5.60 -9.95 -10.24
CA ASP A 43 -6.53 -10.38 -9.20
C ASP A 43 -5.89 -10.41 -7.81
N GLU A 44 -4.60 -10.79 -7.72
CA GLU A 44 -3.82 -10.68 -6.49
C GLU A 44 -3.59 -9.22 -6.06
N LEU A 45 -3.35 -8.31 -7.01
CA LEU A 45 -3.27 -6.88 -6.73
C LEU A 45 -4.58 -6.30 -6.17
N VAL A 46 -5.74 -6.81 -6.64
CA VAL A 46 -7.06 -6.46 -6.08
C VAL A 46 -7.18 -6.90 -4.62
N GLU A 47 -6.75 -8.13 -4.28
CA GLU A 47 -6.74 -8.60 -2.89
C GLU A 47 -5.78 -7.76 -2.03
N ILE A 48 -4.57 -7.50 -2.52
CA ILE A 48 -3.58 -6.66 -1.84
C ILE A 48 -4.16 -5.28 -1.52
N ALA A 49 -4.88 -4.66 -2.46
CA ALA A 49 -5.49 -3.35 -2.25
C ALA A 49 -6.55 -3.34 -1.15
N GLY A 50 -7.46 -4.31 -1.15
CA GLY A 50 -8.50 -4.43 -0.12
C GLY A 50 -7.92 -4.67 1.27
N GLU A 51 -6.96 -5.61 1.39
CA GLU A 51 -6.27 -5.91 2.64
C GLU A 51 -5.45 -4.74 3.16
N SER A 52 -4.77 -4.02 2.27
CA SER A 52 -3.98 -2.84 2.64
C SER A 52 -4.85 -1.68 3.10
N ALA A 53 -5.99 -1.47 2.47
CA ALA A 53 -6.97 -0.47 2.91
C ALA A 53 -7.55 -0.83 4.29
N ALA A 54 -7.85 -2.10 4.53
CA ALA A 54 -8.31 -2.57 5.85
C ALA A 54 -7.22 -2.39 6.92
N CYS A 55 -5.97 -2.69 6.61
CA CYS A 55 -4.84 -2.46 7.49
C CYS A 55 -4.67 -0.96 7.80
N ALA A 56 -4.68 -0.09 6.79
CA ALA A 56 -4.56 1.36 6.96
C ALA A 56 -5.61 1.94 7.94
N LYS A 57 -6.86 1.45 7.87
CA LYS A 57 -7.94 1.85 8.79
C LYS A 57 -7.62 1.55 10.25
N ILE A 58 -6.93 0.44 10.55
CA ILE A 58 -6.51 0.09 11.92
C ILE A 58 -5.55 1.14 12.49
N PHE A 59 -4.76 1.78 11.63
CA PHE A 59 -3.85 2.86 11.99
C PHE A 59 -4.50 4.26 11.92
N GLY A 60 -5.84 4.33 11.83
CA GLY A 60 -6.59 5.59 11.80
C GLY A 60 -6.50 6.34 10.46
N VAL A 61 -6.04 5.69 9.40
CA VAL A 61 -5.98 6.25 8.05
C VAL A 61 -7.32 6.05 7.34
N ASP A 62 -7.86 7.10 6.73
CA ASP A 62 -8.94 7.00 5.75
C ASP A 62 -8.33 6.67 4.38
N PRO A 63 -8.43 5.41 3.87
CA PRO A 63 -7.61 4.97 2.75
C PRO A 63 -8.01 5.66 1.44
N LYS A 64 -7.04 6.24 0.77
CA LYS A 64 -7.10 6.67 -0.62
C LYS A 64 -6.07 5.87 -1.40
N VAL A 65 -6.55 4.88 -2.14
CA VAL A 65 -5.72 3.81 -2.72
C VAL A 65 -5.25 4.19 -4.11
N ALA A 66 -3.95 4.23 -4.32
CA ALA A 66 -3.32 4.47 -5.62
C ALA A 66 -2.60 3.22 -6.13
N PHE A 67 -2.99 2.72 -7.30
CA PHE A 67 -2.25 1.71 -8.04
C PHE A 67 -1.11 2.37 -8.81
N LEU A 68 0.12 2.08 -8.41
CA LEU A 68 1.30 2.78 -8.90
C LEU A 68 1.86 2.21 -10.20
N SER A 69 2.31 3.11 -11.07
CA SER A 69 2.95 2.80 -12.33
C SER A 69 3.91 3.93 -12.72
N TYR A 70 4.72 3.73 -13.75
CA TYR A 70 5.42 4.81 -14.44
C TYR A 70 4.49 5.62 -15.37
N SER A 71 3.22 5.23 -15.49
CA SER A 71 2.16 5.86 -16.27
C SER A 71 1.12 6.52 -15.37
N THR A 72 0.47 7.56 -15.87
CA THR A 72 -0.70 8.19 -15.26
C THR A 72 -1.83 8.24 -16.28
N LEU A 73 -2.92 7.48 -16.04
CA LEU A 73 -4.15 7.46 -16.83
C LEU A 73 -3.89 7.39 -18.35
N GLY A 74 -3.03 6.44 -18.77
CA GLY A 74 -2.72 6.19 -20.18
C GLY A 74 -1.57 7.02 -20.76
N SER A 75 -0.80 7.75 -19.94
CA SER A 75 0.36 8.51 -20.44
C SER A 75 1.50 7.62 -20.93
N GLY A 76 1.61 6.39 -20.41
CA GLY A 76 2.53 5.35 -20.84
C GLY A 76 1.80 4.16 -21.47
N LYS A 77 2.58 3.25 -22.06
CA LYS A 77 2.05 2.00 -22.65
C LYS A 77 2.96 0.84 -22.29
N GLY A 78 2.40 -0.33 -22.10
CA GLY A 78 3.12 -1.58 -21.81
C GLY A 78 2.31 -2.52 -20.93
N GLU A 79 2.72 -3.77 -20.88
CA GLU A 79 2.02 -4.82 -20.12
C GLU A 79 1.88 -4.49 -18.64
N ASP A 80 2.92 -3.90 -18.03
CA ASP A 80 2.86 -3.47 -16.63
C ASP A 80 1.88 -2.31 -16.39
N VAL A 81 1.74 -1.40 -17.36
CA VAL A 81 0.75 -0.31 -17.30
C VAL A 81 -0.66 -0.90 -17.38
N ASP A 82 -0.89 -1.80 -18.34
CA ASP A 82 -2.19 -2.44 -18.54
C ASP A 82 -2.58 -3.28 -17.32
N LYS A 83 -1.63 -4.03 -16.74
CA LYS A 83 -1.82 -4.78 -15.49
C LYS A 83 -2.32 -3.88 -14.35
N MET A 84 -1.64 -2.77 -14.09
CA MET A 84 -2.00 -1.87 -12.98
C MET A 84 -3.32 -1.16 -13.22
N ARG A 85 -3.61 -0.75 -14.46
CA ARG A 85 -4.90 -0.16 -14.86
C ARG A 85 -6.04 -1.16 -14.66
N ASN A 86 -5.89 -2.37 -15.18
CA ASN A 86 -6.91 -3.41 -15.07
C ASN A 86 -7.15 -3.79 -13.61
N ALA A 87 -6.09 -3.93 -12.82
CA ALA A 87 -6.20 -4.20 -11.39
C ALA A 87 -6.94 -3.09 -10.63
N ALA A 88 -6.67 -1.81 -10.96
CA ALA A 88 -7.38 -0.68 -10.36
C ALA A 88 -8.87 -0.70 -10.71
N HIS A 89 -9.25 -0.98 -11.96
CA HIS A 89 -10.65 -1.12 -12.38
C HIS A 89 -11.36 -2.25 -11.65
N LYS A 90 -10.76 -3.44 -11.61
CA LYS A 90 -11.30 -4.60 -10.87
C LYS A 90 -11.45 -4.32 -9.37
N ALA A 91 -10.47 -3.61 -8.78
CA ALA A 91 -10.52 -3.24 -7.37
C ALA A 91 -11.65 -2.24 -7.10
N HIS A 92 -11.86 -1.25 -7.97
CA HIS A 92 -12.97 -0.31 -7.86
C HIS A 92 -14.34 -1.01 -7.96
N GLU A 93 -14.48 -2.00 -8.84
CA GLU A 93 -15.70 -2.81 -8.93
C GLU A 93 -15.93 -3.66 -7.68
N LYS A 94 -14.87 -4.26 -7.13
CA LYS A 94 -14.95 -5.13 -5.95
C LYS A 94 -15.16 -4.37 -4.64
N TYR A 95 -14.63 -3.16 -4.52
CA TYR A 95 -14.67 -2.32 -3.33
C TYR A 95 -15.22 -0.92 -3.65
N PRO A 96 -16.49 -0.79 -4.03
CA PRO A 96 -17.07 0.48 -4.50
C PRO A 96 -17.09 1.58 -3.42
N GLU A 97 -16.93 1.22 -2.16
CA GLU A 97 -16.86 2.15 -1.03
C GLU A 97 -15.46 2.75 -0.82
N LEU A 98 -14.43 2.17 -1.45
CA LEU A 98 -13.06 2.66 -1.31
C LEU A 98 -12.74 3.64 -2.44
N PRO A 99 -12.16 4.82 -2.13
CA PRO A 99 -11.56 5.68 -3.14
C PRO A 99 -10.30 5.00 -3.72
N ILE A 100 -10.42 4.51 -4.95
CA ILE A 100 -9.35 3.82 -5.68
C ILE A 100 -9.09 4.52 -6.99
N GLU A 101 -7.83 4.73 -7.35
CA GLU A 101 -7.43 5.28 -8.64
C GLU A 101 -6.18 4.57 -9.17
N GLY A 102 -6.05 4.49 -10.46
CA GLY A 102 -4.88 3.92 -11.16
C GLY A 102 -5.12 3.71 -12.65
N GLU A 103 -4.07 3.62 -13.41
CA GLU A 103 -2.67 3.65 -12.92
C GLU A 103 -2.19 5.09 -12.70
N LEU A 104 -1.42 5.32 -11.65
CA LEU A 104 -0.86 6.63 -11.32
C LEU A 104 0.65 6.58 -11.13
N GLN A 105 1.34 7.60 -11.65
CA GLN A 105 2.71 7.88 -11.21
C GLN A 105 2.70 8.36 -9.76
N PHE A 106 3.78 8.09 -9.03
CA PHE A 106 3.85 8.43 -7.60
C PHE A 106 3.71 9.95 -7.35
N ASP A 107 4.32 10.79 -8.20
CA ASP A 107 4.18 12.25 -8.10
C ASP A 107 2.73 12.73 -8.30
N ALA A 108 2.00 12.09 -9.21
CA ALA A 108 0.58 12.37 -9.41
C ALA A 108 -0.27 11.89 -8.22
N ALA A 109 0.10 10.75 -7.61
CA ALA A 109 -0.62 10.21 -6.47
C ALA A 109 -0.52 11.09 -5.21
N VAL A 110 0.66 11.73 -4.96
CA VAL A 110 0.92 12.44 -3.69
C VAL A 110 0.93 13.97 -3.79
N SER A 111 1.10 14.53 -4.99
CA SER A 111 1.22 15.98 -5.15
C SER A 111 -0.06 16.62 -5.68
N PRO A 112 -0.77 17.43 -4.88
CA PRO A 112 -1.98 18.13 -5.34
C PRO A 112 -1.74 19.03 -6.56
N ARG A 113 -0.52 19.57 -6.69
CA ARG A 113 -0.14 20.40 -7.86
C ARG A 113 -0.04 19.57 -9.12
N VAL A 114 0.58 18.39 -9.05
CA VAL A 114 0.73 17.48 -10.18
C VAL A 114 -0.63 16.89 -10.56
N ALA A 115 -1.41 16.46 -9.57
CA ALA A 115 -2.74 15.90 -9.76
C ALA A 115 -3.68 16.85 -10.51
N ARG A 116 -3.71 18.14 -10.15
CA ARG A 116 -4.53 19.14 -10.85
C ARG A 116 -4.23 19.20 -12.36
N THR A 117 -3.02 18.88 -12.77
CA THR A 117 -2.64 18.91 -14.19
C THR A 117 -2.88 17.58 -14.89
N LYS A 118 -2.56 16.46 -14.21
CA LYS A 118 -2.60 15.11 -14.81
C LYS A 118 -3.94 14.38 -14.61
N CYS A 119 -4.64 14.64 -13.50
CA CYS A 119 -5.83 13.92 -13.05
C CYS A 119 -6.82 14.88 -12.36
N PRO A 120 -7.34 15.93 -13.02
CA PRO A 120 -8.12 17.00 -12.38
C PRO A 120 -9.41 16.50 -11.70
N ASP A 121 -9.99 15.41 -12.17
CA ASP A 121 -11.26 14.85 -11.70
C ASP A 121 -11.09 13.74 -10.66
N SER A 122 -9.85 13.33 -10.35
CA SER A 122 -9.58 12.26 -9.39
C SER A 122 -9.72 12.74 -7.95
N VAL A 123 -10.44 11.96 -7.14
CA VAL A 123 -10.57 12.18 -5.68
C VAL A 123 -9.41 11.56 -4.89
N VAL A 124 -8.57 10.77 -5.53
CA VAL A 124 -7.42 10.07 -4.94
C VAL A 124 -6.12 10.78 -5.28
N ALA A 125 -5.92 11.15 -6.56
CA ALA A 125 -4.69 11.79 -7.02
C ALA A 125 -4.40 13.06 -6.23
N GLY A 126 -3.14 13.23 -5.82
CA GLY A 126 -2.67 14.33 -4.98
C GLY A 126 -2.92 14.14 -3.48
N HIS A 127 -3.66 13.11 -3.09
CA HIS A 127 -4.08 12.85 -1.70
C HIS A 127 -3.96 11.37 -1.32
N ALA A 128 -3.36 10.54 -2.18
CA ALA A 128 -3.19 9.12 -1.90
C ALA A 128 -2.33 8.90 -0.65
N ASN A 129 -2.72 7.91 0.15
CA ASN A 129 -2.04 7.52 1.37
C ASN A 129 -1.88 5.99 1.50
N THR A 130 -2.43 5.24 0.55
CA THR A 130 -2.32 3.79 0.45
C THR A 130 -1.86 3.44 -0.96
N PHE A 131 -0.67 2.84 -1.07
CA PHE A 131 0.03 2.65 -2.35
C PHE A 131 0.17 1.17 -2.66
N ILE A 132 -0.28 0.77 -3.85
CA ILE A 132 -0.17 -0.59 -4.37
C ILE A 132 0.89 -0.61 -5.47
N PHE A 133 1.96 -1.37 -5.23
CA PHE A 133 3.10 -1.47 -6.13
C PHE A 133 2.92 -2.59 -7.16
N PRO A 134 3.45 -2.45 -8.39
CA PRO A 134 3.30 -3.43 -9.46
C PRO A 134 4.03 -4.76 -9.20
N ASP A 135 5.07 -4.73 -8.40
CA ASP A 135 5.91 -5.85 -8.05
C ASP A 135 6.74 -5.59 -6.78
N ILE A 136 7.38 -6.65 -6.27
CA ILE A 136 8.17 -6.56 -5.03
C ILE A 136 9.39 -5.65 -5.15
N ASN A 137 10.00 -5.51 -6.34
CA ASN A 137 11.17 -4.64 -6.50
C ASN A 137 10.77 -3.18 -6.28
N ALA A 138 9.69 -2.75 -6.94
CA ALA A 138 9.17 -1.40 -6.79
C ALA A 138 8.75 -1.12 -5.33
N GLY A 139 8.01 -2.04 -4.70
CA GLY A 139 7.57 -1.90 -3.32
C GLY A 139 8.72 -1.90 -2.31
N ASN A 140 9.62 -2.88 -2.41
CA ASN A 140 10.74 -3.03 -1.47
C ASN A 140 11.74 -1.89 -1.56
N ILE A 141 12.06 -1.44 -2.77
CA ILE A 141 12.93 -0.28 -2.99
C ILE A 141 12.23 0.99 -2.53
N GLY A 142 10.95 1.16 -2.88
CA GLY A 142 10.16 2.36 -2.57
C GLY A 142 10.06 2.63 -1.07
N TYR A 143 9.63 1.65 -0.27
CA TYR A 143 9.51 1.88 1.18
C TYR A 143 10.86 2.16 1.84
N LYS A 144 11.95 1.51 1.39
CA LYS A 144 13.30 1.76 1.93
C LYS A 144 13.82 3.14 1.59
N ILE A 145 13.53 3.65 0.40
CA ILE A 145 13.86 5.03 0.02
C ILE A 145 13.09 6.01 0.93
N ALA A 146 11.79 5.81 1.11
CA ALA A 146 10.98 6.63 1.99
C ALA A 146 11.52 6.61 3.43
N GLN A 147 11.85 5.42 3.95
CA GLN A 147 12.41 5.25 5.29
C GLN A 147 13.76 5.96 5.44
N ARG A 148 14.70 5.71 4.51
CA ARG A 148 16.10 6.16 4.67
C ARG A 148 16.34 7.62 4.27
N LEU A 149 15.62 8.10 3.26
CA LEU A 149 15.78 9.46 2.73
C LEU A 149 14.59 10.37 3.05
N GLY A 150 13.39 9.80 3.25
CA GLY A 150 12.18 10.55 3.57
C GLY A 150 11.93 10.76 5.07
N ASN A 151 12.82 10.27 5.95
CA ASN A 151 12.68 10.33 7.41
C ASN A 151 11.39 9.68 7.94
N PHE A 152 10.88 8.65 7.26
CA PHE A 152 9.80 7.85 7.78
C PHE A 152 10.33 6.76 8.72
N GLU A 153 9.63 6.53 9.82
CA GLU A 153 9.68 5.28 10.55
C GLU A 153 8.83 4.24 9.79
N ALA A 154 9.33 3.04 9.61
CA ALA A 154 8.65 1.97 8.87
C ALA A 154 8.32 0.81 9.81
N TYR A 155 7.05 0.50 9.92
CA TYR A 155 6.50 -0.61 10.70
C TYR A 155 6.04 -1.71 9.77
N GLY A 156 6.67 -2.89 9.85
CA GLY A 156 6.38 -4.03 8.98
C GLY A 156 7.57 -4.97 8.81
N PRO A 157 7.43 -6.02 7.98
CA PRO A 157 6.21 -6.32 7.21
C PRO A 157 5.05 -6.80 8.07
N ILE A 158 3.89 -6.19 7.90
CA ILE A 158 2.63 -6.66 8.49
C ILE A 158 2.03 -7.65 7.49
N LEU A 159 1.85 -8.91 7.89
CA LEU A 159 1.28 -9.95 7.03
C LEU A 159 -0.24 -9.85 7.00
N LEU A 160 -0.79 -9.79 5.79
CA LEU A 160 -2.21 -9.60 5.53
C LEU A 160 -2.82 -10.82 4.85
N GLY A 161 -4.14 -10.98 4.95
CA GLY A 161 -4.86 -12.08 4.32
C GLY A 161 -4.83 -13.39 5.11
N LEU A 162 -4.24 -13.43 6.30
CA LEU A 162 -4.20 -14.61 7.18
C LEU A 162 -5.43 -14.69 8.08
N HIS A 163 -5.87 -15.91 8.38
CA HIS A 163 -7.00 -16.17 9.28
C HIS A 163 -6.71 -15.79 10.73
N ALA A 164 -5.45 -15.79 11.12
CA ALA A 164 -5.00 -15.30 12.43
C ALA A 164 -3.74 -14.43 12.23
N PRO A 165 -3.57 -13.35 13.00
CA PRO A 165 -2.46 -12.45 12.83
C PRO A 165 -1.14 -13.11 13.22
N ILE A 166 -0.22 -13.11 12.28
CA ILE A 166 1.19 -13.46 12.47
C ILE A 166 2.00 -12.43 11.69
N ASN A 167 3.05 -11.91 12.30
CA ASN A 167 3.96 -11.00 11.63
C ASN A 167 5.39 -11.51 11.72
N ASP A 168 6.21 -11.15 10.75
CA ASP A 168 7.62 -11.42 10.71
C ASP A 168 8.43 -10.18 11.13
N LEU A 169 9.65 -10.39 11.54
CA LEU A 169 10.59 -9.32 11.89
C LEU A 169 11.92 -9.54 11.17
N SER A 170 12.52 -8.45 10.73
CA SER A 170 13.88 -8.49 10.17
C SER A 170 14.86 -9.09 11.17
N ARG A 171 15.83 -9.86 10.69
CA ARG A 171 16.93 -10.41 11.51
C ARG A 171 17.77 -9.33 12.21
N GLY A 172 17.70 -8.08 11.73
CA GLY A 172 18.35 -6.92 12.33
C GLY A 172 17.43 -6.04 13.18
N CYS A 173 16.26 -6.53 13.60
CA CYS A 173 15.33 -5.75 14.39
C CYS A 173 15.87 -5.49 15.81
N ASN A 174 15.50 -4.33 16.34
CA ASN A 174 15.79 -3.94 17.71
C ASN A 174 14.59 -4.21 18.65
N ALA A 175 14.77 -4.04 19.95
CA ALA A 175 13.74 -4.29 20.95
C ALA A 175 12.47 -3.42 20.77
N SER A 176 12.63 -2.17 20.32
CA SER A 176 11.50 -1.28 20.05
C SER A 176 10.65 -1.75 18.86
N GLU A 177 11.29 -2.26 17.81
CA GLU A 177 10.59 -2.84 16.66
C GLU A 177 9.82 -4.12 17.05
N VAL A 178 10.41 -4.97 17.91
CA VAL A 178 9.71 -6.15 18.46
C VAL A 178 8.50 -5.73 19.28
N TYR A 179 8.64 -4.74 20.14
CA TYR A 179 7.56 -4.22 20.97
C TYR A 179 6.42 -3.64 20.12
N SER A 180 6.76 -2.79 19.15
CA SER A 180 5.78 -2.20 18.23
C SER A 180 5.04 -3.28 17.43
N MET A 181 5.75 -4.28 16.91
CA MET A 181 5.14 -5.36 16.14
C MET A 181 4.23 -6.25 17.01
N ALA A 182 4.56 -6.47 18.28
CA ALA A 182 3.69 -7.20 19.20
C ALA A 182 2.36 -6.46 19.44
N ILE A 183 2.39 -5.13 19.59
CA ILE A 183 1.18 -4.31 19.70
C ILE A 183 0.36 -4.36 18.41
N ILE A 184 1.00 -4.21 17.25
CA ILE A 184 0.36 -4.27 15.95
C ILE A 184 -0.32 -5.63 15.76
N THR A 185 0.38 -6.72 16.07
CA THR A 185 -0.17 -8.09 15.96
C THR A 185 -1.40 -8.26 16.85
N ALA A 186 -1.37 -7.73 18.07
CA ALA A 186 -2.52 -7.77 18.98
C ALA A 186 -3.70 -6.91 18.48
N ALA A 187 -3.43 -5.80 17.80
CA ALA A 187 -4.50 -4.95 17.23
C ALA A 187 -5.15 -5.56 15.98
N LEU A 188 -4.49 -6.52 15.33
CA LEU A 188 -5.00 -7.26 14.18
C LEU A 188 -5.85 -8.48 14.59
N ALA A 189 -5.83 -8.88 15.86
CA ALA A 189 -6.55 -10.05 16.39
C ALA A 189 -8.01 -9.70 16.69
#